data_1d33db4ca26485ba418e97fa1be76678
#
_entry.id   1d33db4ca26485ba418e97fa1be76678
#
_cell.length_a   1.000
_cell.length_b   1.000
_cell.length_c   1.000
_cell.angle_alpha   90.00
_cell.angle_beta   90.00
_cell.angle_gamma   90.00
#
_symmetry.space_group_name_H-M   'P 1'
#
loop_
_entity.id
_entity.type
_entity.pdbx_description
1 polymer ?
#
loop_
_entity_poly.entity_id
_entity_poly.type
_entity_poly.pdbx_seq_one_letter_code
_entity_poly.pdbx_strand_id
1 'polypeptide(L)'
;TGKAIVVIHDFISLKKNKKNLAAIYVKVCIYLSSFMIKKVIFISESTQRVAKKLALFKSAETVLLPNPFFSFEKIANVTKKEDLGYLLLVSGLGANKDLHTAVDYYFSIPPEKRIPLKILGCGNGVDKVINIINGRDLNNQIEVIGFVSLNEVVTLYSNAKIVWAHSLAEGYGRTLAEAKLTCKNVLCTRISAFREQDDVNIYYYSYYSEFFKNYSYLIENPPHVVKKTLREHLLFETELRKIYE
;
A
#
# COMPACT_ATOMS: atom_id res chain seq x y z
N THR A 1 -12.46 30.06 -19.15
CA THR A 1 -12.49 29.65 -17.72
C THR A 1 -12.20 28.16 -17.67
N GLY A 2 -10.92 27.80 -17.40
CA GLY A 2 -10.49 26.40 -17.35
C GLY A 2 -11.27 25.61 -16.27
N LYS A 3 -11.83 24.47 -16.66
CA LYS A 3 -12.49 23.57 -15.73
C LYS A 3 -11.40 22.88 -14.90
N ALA A 4 -11.33 23.16 -13.59
CA ALA A 4 -10.40 22.47 -12.70
C ALA A 4 -10.79 21.00 -12.56
N ILE A 5 -9.84 20.10 -12.83
CA ILE A 5 -9.93 18.66 -12.56
C ILE A 5 -9.13 18.41 -11.28
N VAL A 6 -9.71 17.74 -10.31
CA VAL A 6 -9.05 17.43 -9.04
C VAL A 6 -8.86 15.92 -8.91
N VAL A 7 -7.64 15.50 -8.59
CA VAL A 7 -7.32 14.09 -8.30
C VAL A 7 -7.27 13.90 -6.80
N ILE A 8 -8.03 12.96 -6.29
CA ILE A 8 -8.09 12.62 -4.85
C ILE A 8 -7.38 11.29 -4.62
N HIS A 9 -6.25 11.37 -3.93
CA HIS A 9 -5.46 10.20 -3.58
C HIS A 9 -5.99 9.48 -2.33
N ASP A 10 -6.35 10.23 -1.29
CA ASP A 10 -6.93 9.69 -0.06
C ASP A 10 -7.60 10.78 0.79
N PHE A 11 -8.23 10.33 1.88
CA PHE A 11 -8.77 11.17 2.94
C PHE A 11 -8.16 10.84 4.31
N ILE A 12 -6.96 10.26 4.35
CA ILE A 12 -6.30 9.84 5.59
C ILE A 12 -6.07 11.04 6.51
N SER A 13 -5.67 12.17 5.94
CA SER A 13 -5.46 13.43 6.66
C SER A 13 -6.72 13.94 7.36
N LEU A 14 -7.91 13.67 6.81
CA LEU A 14 -9.18 14.07 7.40
C LEU A 14 -9.56 13.23 8.64
N LYS A 15 -8.99 12.05 8.79
CA LYS A 15 -9.22 11.17 9.95
C LYS A 15 -8.37 11.56 11.17
N LYS A 16 -7.26 12.29 10.94
CA LYS A 16 -6.35 12.73 12.00
C LYS A 16 -6.98 13.81 12.85
N ASN A 17 -6.99 13.59 14.15
CA ASN A 17 -7.26 14.51 15.27
C ASN A 17 -8.41 15.51 15.08
N LYS A 18 -9.60 15.15 15.59
CA LYS A 18 -10.79 16.02 15.62
C LYS A 18 -10.61 17.37 16.37
N LYS A 19 -9.54 17.53 17.13
CA LYS A 19 -9.28 18.71 17.98
C LYS A 19 -8.26 19.70 17.41
N ASN A 20 -7.64 19.43 16.25
CA ASN A 20 -6.65 20.33 15.66
C ASN A 20 -7.36 21.33 14.72
N LEU A 21 -7.25 22.63 15.01
CA LEU A 21 -7.81 23.72 14.22
C LEU A 21 -7.40 23.65 12.74
N ALA A 22 -6.14 23.28 12.45
CA ALA A 22 -5.67 23.10 11.09
C ALA A 22 -6.41 21.97 10.35
N ALA A 23 -6.70 20.87 11.05
CA ALA A 23 -7.48 19.77 10.46
C ALA A 23 -8.94 20.16 10.22
N ILE A 24 -9.52 20.99 11.09
CA ILE A 24 -10.87 21.55 10.90
C ILE A 24 -10.87 22.48 9.69
N TYR A 25 -9.89 23.39 9.62
CA TYR A 25 -9.75 24.31 8.49
C TYR A 25 -9.65 23.55 7.16
N VAL A 26 -8.76 22.54 7.06
CA VAL A 26 -8.62 21.72 5.86
C VAL A 26 -9.94 21.02 5.50
N LYS A 27 -10.70 20.50 6.49
CA LYS A 27 -12.01 19.89 6.24
C LYS A 27 -13.00 20.89 5.66
N VAL A 28 -13.06 22.10 6.23
CA VAL A 28 -13.94 23.17 5.75
C VAL A 28 -13.56 23.57 4.33
N CYS A 29 -12.25 23.76 4.04
CA CYS A 29 -11.78 24.09 2.71
C CYS A 29 -12.14 23.01 1.68
N ILE A 30 -11.92 21.74 1.99
CA ILE A 30 -12.29 20.62 1.11
C ILE A 30 -13.81 20.58 0.90
N TYR A 31 -14.61 20.78 1.95
CA TYR A 31 -16.05 20.78 1.85
C TYR A 31 -16.54 21.92 0.94
N LEU A 32 -16.10 23.15 1.18
CA LEU A 32 -16.46 24.31 0.36
C LEU A 32 -16.00 24.14 -1.10
N SER A 33 -14.75 23.72 -1.30
CA SER A 33 -14.22 23.47 -2.66
C SER A 33 -14.99 22.39 -3.40
N SER A 34 -15.54 21.41 -2.68
CA SER A 34 -16.27 20.30 -3.32
C SER A 34 -17.54 20.73 -4.07
N PHE A 35 -18.12 21.90 -3.74
CA PHE A 35 -19.25 22.48 -4.48
C PHE A 35 -18.84 23.18 -5.77
N MET A 36 -17.57 23.60 -5.88
CA MET A 36 -17.05 24.33 -7.03
C MET A 36 -16.43 23.41 -8.08
N ILE A 37 -16.03 22.19 -7.68
CA ILE A 37 -15.36 21.22 -8.55
C ILE A 37 -16.40 20.53 -9.41
N LYS A 38 -16.19 20.57 -10.73
CA LYS A 38 -17.08 19.94 -11.72
C LYS A 38 -16.67 18.52 -12.10
N LYS A 39 -15.37 18.21 -12.04
CA LYS A 39 -14.84 16.89 -12.35
C LYS A 39 -13.82 16.46 -11.30
N VAL A 40 -13.99 15.27 -10.73
CA VAL A 40 -13.09 14.70 -9.73
C VAL A 40 -12.68 13.29 -10.12
N ILE A 41 -11.40 13.02 -10.00
CA ILE A 41 -10.79 11.72 -10.25
C ILE A 41 -10.46 11.07 -8.91
N PHE A 42 -10.96 9.85 -8.69
CA PHE A 42 -10.59 9.02 -7.55
C PHE A 42 -9.65 7.92 -7.99
N ILE A 43 -8.57 7.68 -7.23
CA ILE A 43 -7.61 6.62 -7.55
C ILE A 43 -8.09 5.23 -7.10
N SER A 44 -9.18 5.15 -6.33
CA SER A 44 -9.74 3.90 -5.82
C SER A 44 -11.24 4.05 -5.50
N GLU A 45 -11.98 2.96 -5.57
CA GLU A 45 -13.37 2.92 -5.11
C GLU A 45 -13.46 3.19 -3.60
N SER A 46 -12.46 2.73 -2.84
CA SER A 46 -12.36 3.00 -1.40
C SER A 46 -12.36 4.50 -1.11
N THR A 47 -11.55 5.27 -1.84
CA THR A 47 -11.50 6.74 -1.72
C THR A 47 -12.81 7.37 -2.18
N GLN A 48 -13.40 6.90 -3.27
CA GLN A 48 -14.71 7.36 -3.75
C GLN A 48 -15.82 7.10 -2.73
N ARG A 49 -15.85 5.90 -2.11
CA ARG A 49 -16.82 5.57 -1.05
C ARG A 49 -16.69 6.51 0.15
N VAL A 50 -15.46 6.88 0.53
CA VAL A 50 -15.24 7.86 1.62
C VAL A 50 -15.79 9.23 1.24
N ALA A 51 -15.55 9.72 0.02
CA ALA A 51 -16.10 10.98 -0.46
C ALA A 51 -17.63 11.00 -0.41
N LYS A 52 -18.27 9.92 -0.88
CA LYS A 52 -19.74 9.75 -0.81
C LYS A 52 -20.26 9.80 0.63
N LYS A 53 -19.61 9.09 1.56
CA LYS A 53 -19.98 9.11 3.00
C LYS A 53 -19.85 10.50 3.63
N LEU A 54 -18.88 11.29 3.18
CA LEU A 54 -18.66 12.67 3.65
C LEU A 54 -19.52 13.70 2.89
N ALA A 55 -20.37 13.25 1.96
CA ALA A 55 -21.19 14.08 1.10
C ALA A 55 -20.39 15.12 0.27
N LEU A 56 -19.13 14.77 -0.09
CA LEU A 56 -18.25 15.61 -0.92
C LEU A 56 -18.50 15.37 -2.41
N PHE A 57 -18.28 16.39 -3.22
CA PHE A 57 -18.34 16.33 -4.70
C PHE A 57 -19.67 15.82 -5.28
N LYS A 58 -20.81 16.11 -4.61
CA LYS A 58 -22.13 15.62 -5.01
C LYS A 58 -22.54 16.03 -6.44
N SER A 59 -22.12 17.22 -6.85
CA SER A 59 -22.46 17.80 -8.17
C SER A 59 -21.37 17.60 -9.21
N ALA A 60 -20.27 16.93 -8.84
CA ALA A 60 -19.15 16.69 -9.73
C ALA A 60 -19.32 15.40 -10.54
N GLU A 61 -18.91 15.43 -11.79
CA GLU A 61 -18.64 14.22 -12.56
C GLU A 61 -17.52 13.45 -11.88
N THR A 62 -17.71 12.16 -11.61
CA THR A 62 -16.72 11.33 -10.91
C THR A 62 -16.12 10.30 -11.87
N VAL A 63 -14.80 10.24 -11.92
CA VAL A 63 -14.02 9.26 -12.68
C VAL A 63 -13.20 8.40 -11.72
N LEU A 64 -13.17 7.10 -11.96
CA LEU A 64 -12.26 6.18 -11.25
C LEU A 64 -11.04 5.93 -12.14
N LEU A 65 -9.89 6.43 -11.73
CA LEU A 65 -8.63 6.30 -12.46
C LEU A 65 -7.52 5.83 -11.51
N PRO A 66 -7.30 4.52 -11.40
CA PRO A 66 -6.23 3.96 -10.56
C PRO A 66 -4.85 4.44 -11.00
N ASN A 67 -3.89 4.44 -10.07
CA ASN A 67 -2.50 4.78 -10.39
C ASN A 67 -1.90 3.75 -11.36
N PRO A 68 -1.23 4.19 -12.44
CA PRO A 68 -0.52 3.28 -13.33
C PRO A 68 0.82 2.82 -12.73
N PHE A 69 1.26 1.63 -13.10
CA PHE A 69 2.51 1.02 -12.67
C PHE A 69 3.39 0.60 -13.85
N PHE A 70 3.26 1.23 -15.00
CA PHE A 70 3.94 0.84 -16.25
C PHE A 70 5.47 0.69 -16.09
N SER A 71 6.13 1.65 -15.44
CA SER A 71 7.59 1.57 -15.23
C SER A 71 7.97 0.41 -14.32
N PHE A 72 7.20 0.16 -13.27
CA PHE A 72 7.40 -0.96 -12.36
C PHE A 72 7.21 -2.29 -13.10
N GLU A 73 6.11 -2.43 -13.86
CA GLU A 73 5.80 -3.64 -14.64
C GLU A 73 6.88 -3.95 -15.68
N LYS A 74 7.35 -2.93 -16.41
CA LYS A 74 8.42 -3.09 -17.38
C LYS A 74 9.67 -3.69 -16.76
N ILE A 75 10.11 -3.19 -15.62
CA ILE A 75 11.28 -3.70 -14.90
C ILE A 75 10.99 -5.11 -14.34
N ALA A 76 9.82 -5.32 -13.72
CA ALA A 76 9.44 -6.61 -13.12
C ALA A 76 9.40 -7.75 -14.16
N ASN A 77 9.06 -7.45 -15.41
CA ASN A 77 9.01 -8.43 -16.50
C ASN A 77 10.40 -8.93 -16.92
N VAL A 78 11.47 -8.15 -16.72
CA VAL A 78 12.85 -8.51 -17.07
C VAL A 78 13.71 -8.86 -15.87
N THR A 79 13.24 -8.59 -14.65
CA THR A 79 13.98 -8.90 -13.42
C THR A 79 13.94 -10.41 -13.15
N LYS A 80 15.11 -11.00 -12.92
CA LYS A 80 15.20 -12.40 -12.47
C LYS A 80 14.53 -12.52 -11.10
N LYS A 81 13.65 -13.52 -10.97
CA LYS A 81 12.92 -13.81 -9.72
C LYS A 81 13.61 -14.92 -8.99
N GLU A 82 14.09 -14.63 -7.79
CA GLU A 82 14.68 -15.62 -6.88
C GLU A 82 13.92 -15.57 -5.55
N ASP A 83 13.78 -16.71 -4.89
CA ASP A 83 13.28 -16.72 -3.52
C ASP A 83 14.50 -16.69 -2.59
N LEU A 84 14.81 -15.48 -2.10
CA LEU A 84 15.92 -15.28 -1.15
C LEU A 84 15.48 -15.44 0.31
N GLY A 85 14.26 -15.98 0.55
CA GLY A 85 13.83 -16.43 1.86
C GLY A 85 13.54 -15.33 2.87
N TYR A 86 13.21 -14.08 2.46
CA TYR A 86 12.91 -13.00 3.41
C TYR A 86 11.48 -12.49 3.32
N LEU A 87 11.01 -11.94 4.42
CA LEU A 87 9.78 -11.17 4.51
C LEU A 87 10.06 -9.71 4.14
N LEU A 88 9.35 -9.14 3.17
CA LEU A 88 9.50 -7.74 2.77
C LEU A 88 8.34 -6.92 3.35
N LEU A 89 8.57 -6.21 4.44
CA LEU A 89 7.62 -5.24 4.98
C LEU A 89 7.76 -3.91 4.23
N VAL A 90 6.73 -3.54 3.48
CA VAL A 90 6.69 -2.24 2.78
C VAL A 90 5.91 -1.25 3.64
N SER A 91 6.65 -0.41 4.37
CA SER A 91 6.08 0.50 5.36
C SER A 91 6.88 1.79 5.43
N GLY A 92 6.20 2.88 5.83
CA GLY A 92 6.82 4.16 6.15
C GLY A 92 6.52 4.56 7.59
N LEU A 93 6.96 5.75 7.97
CA LEU A 93 6.76 6.32 9.32
C LEU A 93 5.41 7.01 9.53
N GLY A 94 4.52 6.96 8.53
CA GLY A 94 3.17 7.51 8.66
C GLY A 94 2.35 6.76 9.71
N ALA A 95 1.60 7.49 10.54
CA ALA A 95 0.75 6.88 11.58
C ALA A 95 -0.26 5.84 11.03
N ASN A 96 -0.64 5.95 9.75
CA ASN A 96 -1.50 4.98 9.09
C ASN A 96 -0.78 3.66 8.78
N LYS A 97 0.54 3.63 8.82
CA LYS A 97 1.35 2.42 8.56
C LYS A 97 1.54 1.55 9.80
N ASP A 98 1.33 2.11 10.99
CA ASP A 98 1.40 1.42 12.29
C ASP A 98 2.60 0.46 12.41
N LEU A 99 3.77 1.00 12.10
CA LEU A 99 5.02 0.21 12.05
C LEU A 99 5.35 -0.47 13.39
N HIS A 100 4.97 0.15 14.52
CA HIS A 100 5.18 -0.45 15.84
C HIS A 100 4.45 -1.79 15.96
N THR A 101 3.17 -1.84 15.64
CA THR A 101 2.38 -3.08 15.66
C THR A 101 2.94 -4.13 14.68
N ALA A 102 3.40 -3.70 13.50
CA ALA A 102 4.03 -4.62 12.56
C ALA A 102 5.31 -5.25 13.16
N VAL A 103 6.19 -4.41 13.72
CA VAL A 103 7.42 -4.90 14.39
C VAL A 103 7.09 -5.83 15.56
N ASP A 104 6.07 -5.51 16.36
CA ASP A 104 5.62 -6.37 17.45
C ASP A 104 5.10 -7.73 16.95
N TYR A 105 4.35 -7.76 15.84
CA TYR A 105 3.91 -9.00 15.21
C TYR A 105 5.09 -9.84 14.72
N TYR A 106 6.10 -9.21 14.11
CA TYR A 106 7.30 -9.93 13.69
C TYR A 106 8.03 -10.58 14.87
N PHE A 107 8.25 -9.84 15.96
CA PHE A 107 8.91 -10.38 17.15
C PHE A 107 8.06 -11.40 17.93
N SER A 108 6.75 -11.42 17.72
CA SER A 108 5.86 -12.44 18.28
C SER A 108 5.88 -13.77 17.51
N ILE A 109 6.50 -13.81 16.32
CA ILE A 109 6.76 -15.07 15.61
C ILE A 109 7.80 -15.85 16.43
N PRO A 110 7.61 -17.16 16.70
CA PRO A 110 8.62 -17.99 17.34
C PRO A 110 9.97 -17.90 16.61
N PRO A 111 11.10 -17.72 17.34
CA PRO A 111 12.41 -17.49 16.72
C PRO A 111 12.81 -18.52 15.67
N GLU A 112 12.50 -19.78 15.88
CA GLU A 112 12.80 -20.90 14.98
C GLU A 112 11.97 -20.91 13.70
N LYS A 113 10.87 -20.14 13.67
CA LYS A 113 10.00 -19.97 12.48
C LYS A 113 10.20 -18.64 11.78
N ARG A 114 11.03 -17.78 12.34
CA ARG A 114 11.21 -16.41 11.86
C ARG A 114 12.19 -16.37 10.71
N ILE A 115 11.75 -15.92 9.52
CA ILE A 115 12.65 -15.62 8.41
C ILE A 115 13.15 -14.17 8.50
N PRO A 116 14.29 -13.83 7.85
CA PRO A 116 14.81 -12.46 7.85
C PRO A 116 13.75 -11.46 7.39
N LEU A 117 13.74 -10.26 7.99
CA LEU A 117 12.84 -9.16 7.66
C LEU A 117 13.61 -8.03 6.97
N LYS A 118 13.11 -7.59 5.82
CA LYS A 118 13.54 -6.34 5.19
C LYS A 118 12.43 -5.31 5.29
N ILE A 119 12.75 -4.10 5.79
CA ILE A 119 11.78 -2.99 5.92
C ILE A 119 12.11 -1.95 4.87
N LEU A 120 11.21 -1.75 3.92
CA LEU A 120 11.32 -0.82 2.80
C LEU A 120 10.32 0.34 2.93
N GLY A 121 10.75 1.56 2.58
CA GLY A 121 9.84 2.72 2.47
C GLY A 121 9.98 3.74 3.60
N CYS A 122 10.96 3.61 4.47
CA CYS A 122 11.25 4.58 5.54
C CYS A 122 11.99 5.84 5.05
N GLY A 123 12.54 5.84 3.83
CA GLY A 123 13.31 6.98 3.28
C GLY A 123 14.46 7.40 4.18
N ASN A 124 14.54 8.68 4.55
CA ASN A 124 15.53 9.21 5.49
C ASN A 124 15.24 8.82 6.97
N GLY A 125 14.22 8.02 7.22
CA GLY A 125 13.81 7.66 8.58
C GLY A 125 14.40 6.36 9.11
N VAL A 126 15.51 5.86 8.56
CA VAL A 126 16.17 4.61 8.97
C VAL A 126 16.41 4.58 10.46
N ASP A 127 17.02 5.62 11.04
CA ASP A 127 17.30 5.70 12.49
C ASP A 127 16.04 5.60 13.35
N LYS A 128 14.93 6.19 12.90
CA LYS A 128 13.64 6.09 13.60
C LYS A 128 13.10 4.67 13.59
N VAL A 129 13.28 3.94 12.50
CA VAL A 129 12.87 2.53 12.40
C VAL A 129 13.77 1.66 13.30
N ILE A 130 15.08 1.91 13.28
CA ILE A 130 16.02 1.23 14.17
C ILE A 130 15.63 1.45 15.66
N ASN A 131 15.24 2.67 16.03
CA ASN A 131 14.76 2.96 17.38
C ASN A 131 13.45 2.23 17.72
N ILE A 132 12.56 1.99 16.75
CA ILE A 132 11.34 1.19 16.95
C ILE A 132 11.71 -0.29 17.19
N ILE A 133 12.70 -0.81 16.49
CA ILE A 133 13.23 -2.16 16.71
C ILE A 133 13.84 -2.29 18.11
N ASN A 134 14.45 -1.20 18.61
CA ASN A 134 14.90 -1.03 19.99
C ASN A 134 15.74 -2.20 20.55
N GLY A 135 16.77 -2.59 19.79
CA GLY A 135 17.70 -3.64 20.22
C GLY A 135 17.13 -5.05 20.32
N ARG A 136 15.87 -5.26 19.91
CA ARG A 136 15.23 -6.59 19.90
C ARG A 136 15.79 -7.54 18.85
N ASP A 137 16.49 -7.02 17.85
CA ASP A 137 17.10 -7.81 16.77
C ASP A 137 18.48 -8.34 17.15
N LEU A 138 18.53 -9.23 18.13
CA LEU A 138 19.77 -9.81 18.66
C LEU A 138 20.55 -10.64 17.62
N ASN A 139 19.89 -11.10 16.56
CA ASN A 139 20.48 -11.97 15.54
C ASN A 139 20.71 -11.27 14.21
N ASN A 140 20.59 -9.94 14.15
CA ASN A 140 20.69 -9.13 12.93
C ASN A 140 19.79 -9.65 11.77
N GLN A 141 18.57 -10.05 12.12
CA GLN A 141 17.60 -10.58 11.14
C GLN A 141 16.79 -9.48 10.44
N ILE A 142 16.93 -8.22 10.86
CA ILE A 142 16.18 -7.09 10.33
C ILE A 142 17.11 -6.15 9.56
N GLU A 143 16.85 -5.98 8.29
CA GLU A 143 17.48 -4.98 7.45
C GLU A 143 16.52 -3.81 7.19
N VAL A 144 16.92 -2.60 7.57
CA VAL A 144 16.15 -1.37 7.32
C VAL A 144 16.71 -0.68 6.08
N ILE A 145 15.89 -0.59 5.03
CA ILE A 145 16.28 -0.08 3.71
C ILE A 145 15.83 1.37 3.58
N GLY A 146 16.77 2.26 3.35
CA GLY A 146 16.54 3.68 3.11
C GLY A 146 16.03 3.96 1.68
N PHE A 147 16.53 5.04 1.08
CA PHE A 147 16.24 5.33 -0.32
C PHE A 147 16.97 4.38 -1.26
N VAL A 148 16.25 3.82 -2.18
CA VAL A 148 16.74 2.93 -3.23
C VAL A 148 16.10 3.30 -4.58
N SER A 149 16.73 2.93 -5.66
CA SER A 149 16.21 3.12 -7.01
C SER A 149 14.99 2.24 -7.29
N LEU A 150 14.21 2.58 -8.32
CA LEU A 150 13.07 1.75 -8.74
C LEU A 150 13.50 0.32 -9.11
N ASN A 151 14.66 0.15 -9.72
CA ASN A 151 15.20 -1.18 -10.06
C ASN A 151 15.45 -2.01 -8.79
N GLU A 152 16.03 -1.42 -7.76
CA GLU A 152 16.25 -2.09 -6.47
C GLU A 152 14.93 -2.40 -5.77
N VAL A 153 13.95 -1.49 -5.81
CA VAL A 153 12.60 -1.77 -5.29
C VAL A 153 12.02 -3.00 -5.97
N VAL A 154 12.02 -3.05 -7.31
CA VAL A 154 11.49 -4.21 -8.06
C VAL A 154 12.26 -5.48 -7.72
N THR A 155 13.58 -5.41 -7.57
CA THR A 155 14.42 -6.56 -7.18
C THR A 155 14.05 -7.07 -5.79
N LEU A 156 13.84 -6.16 -4.82
CA LEU A 156 13.40 -6.51 -3.47
C LEU A 156 12.05 -7.24 -3.47
N TYR A 157 11.08 -6.72 -4.23
CA TYR A 157 9.80 -7.41 -4.38
C TYR A 157 9.94 -8.76 -5.07
N SER A 158 10.73 -8.82 -6.16
CA SER A 158 10.89 -10.03 -6.97
C SER A 158 11.58 -11.17 -6.23
N ASN A 159 12.39 -10.87 -5.22
CA ASN A 159 13.18 -11.84 -4.47
C ASN A 159 12.65 -12.11 -3.06
N ALA A 160 11.56 -11.42 -2.65
CA ALA A 160 10.92 -11.70 -1.37
C ALA A 160 10.22 -13.07 -1.38
N LYS A 161 10.24 -13.77 -0.24
CA LYS A 161 9.38 -14.93 0.02
C LYS A 161 7.93 -14.51 0.14
N ILE A 162 7.68 -13.48 0.95
CA ILE A 162 6.37 -12.89 1.21
C ILE A 162 6.53 -11.36 1.19
N VAL A 163 5.60 -10.66 0.53
CA VAL A 163 5.46 -9.20 0.66
C VAL A 163 4.45 -8.92 1.77
N TRP A 164 4.82 -8.07 2.71
CA TRP A 164 3.98 -7.72 3.85
C TRP A 164 3.56 -6.25 3.79
N ALA A 165 2.25 -6.00 3.78
CA ALA A 165 1.63 -4.69 3.77
C ALA A 165 0.80 -4.47 5.04
N HIS A 166 1.40 -3.83 6.06
CA HIS A 166 0.70 -3.47 7.30
C HIS A 166 0.27 -2.01 7.25
N SER A 167 -1.03 -1.76 7.32
CA SER A 167 -1.60 -0.41 7.34
C SER A 167 -2.98 -0.38 8.00
N LEU A 168 -3.27 0.72 8.71
CA LEU A 168 -4.59 1.01 9.27
C LEU A 168 -5.51 1.70 8.25
N ALA A 169 -4.93 2.37 7.27
CA ALA A 169 -5.65 3.06 6.20
C ALA A 169 -4.77 3.32 4.99
N GLU A 170 -5.33 3.18 3.79
CA GLU A 170 -4.72 3.51 2.52
C GLU A 170 -5.73 4.19 1.59
N GLY A 171 -5.20 4.98 0.64
CA GLY A 171 -6.00 5.46 -0.47
C GLY A 171 -6.22 4.37 -1.52
N TYR A 172 -5.12 3.77 -1.99
CA TYR A 172 -5.13 2.72 -3.00
C TYR A 172 -4.45 1.42 -2.54
N GLY A 173 -3.26 1.53 -1.93
CA GLY A 173 -2.46 0.35 -1.52
C GLY A 173 -1.51 -0.13 -2.62
N ARG A 174 -0.60 0.74 -3.04
CA ARG A 174 0.40 0.47 -4.09
C ARG A 174 1.17 -0.82 -3.89
N THR A 175 1.51 -1.14 -2.64
CA THR A 175 2.25 -2.35 -2.26
C THR A 175 1.63 -3.63 -2.83
N LEU A 176 0.28 -3.74 -2.84
CA LEU A 176 -0.40 -4.91 -3.37
C LEU A 176 -0.29 -4.99 -4.89
N ALA A 177 -0.46 -3.86 -5.60
CA ALA A 177 -0.30 -3.82 -7.04
C ALA A 177 1.13 -4.19 -7.47
N GLU A 178 2.13 -3.64 -6.78
CA GLU A 178 3.55 -3.92 -7.00
C GLU A 178 3.87 -5.41 -6.74
N ALA A 179 3.33 -6.00 -5.67
CA ALA A 179 3.51 -7.41 -5.38
C ALA A 179 2.82 -8.34 -6.41
N LYS A 180 1.64 -7.97 -6.89
CA LYS A 180 0.96 -8.71 -7.98
C LYS A 180 1.80 -8.75 -9.25
N LEU A 181 2.43 -7.62 -9.63
CA LEU A 181 3.30 -7.53 -10.80
C LEU A 181 4.56 -8.40 -10.68
N THR A 182 5.02 -8.65 -9.46
CA THR A 182 6.15 -9.56 -9.20
C THR A 182 5.71 -11.00 -8.90
N CYS A 183 4.41 -11.30 -8.96
CA CYS A 183 3.82 -12.63 -8.70
C CYS A 183 4.19 -13.16 -7.31
N LYS A 184 4.11 -12.33 -6.27
CA LYS A 184 4.42 -12.71 -4.88
C LYS A 184 3.17 -12.89 -4.03
N ASN A 185 3.27 -13.76 -3.03
CA ASN A 185 2.29 -13.81 -1.95
C ASN A 185 2.32 -12.52 -1.15
N VAL A 186 1.13 -12.01 -0.83
CA VAL A 186 0.94 -10.80 -0.04
C VAL A 186 0.25 -11.14 1.27
N LEU A 187 0.88 -10.79 2.38
CA LEU A 187 0.28 -10.81 3.71
C LEU A 187 -0.10 -9.38 4.09
N CYS A 188 -1.38 -9.09 4.29
CA CYS A 188 -1.80 -7.71 4.51
C CYS A 188 -2.96 -7.55 5.49
N THR A 189 -3.05 -6.34 6.09
CA THR A 189 -4.19 -5.98 6.95
C THR A 189 -5.49 -5.93 6.14
N ARG A 190 -6.61 -6.29 6.78
CA ARG A 190 -7.94 -6.34 6.17
C ARG A 190 -8.58 -4.95 6.10
N ILE A 191 -8.03 -4.06 5.28
CA ILE A 191 -8.59 -2.71 5.06
C ILE A 191 -9.28 -2.61 3.70
N SER A 192 -10.19 -1.63 3.55
CA SER A 192 -11.03 -1.51 2.35
C SER A 192 -10.24 -1.33 1.05
N ALA A 193 -9.16 -0.53 1.08
CA ALA A 193 -8.32 -0.30 -0.09
C ALA A 193 -7.57 -1.56 -0.55
N PHE A 194 -7.16 -2.43 0.38
CA PHE A 194 -6.52 -3.70 0.05
C PHE A 194 -7.53 -4.72 -0.48
N ARG A 195 -8.73 -4.79 0.13
CA ARG A 195 -9.80 -5.69 -0.33
C ARG A 195 -10.31 -5.37 -1.74
N GLU A 196 -10.17 -4.13 -2.19
CA GLU A 196 -10.51 -3.71 -3.55
C GLU A 196 -9.58 -4.34 -4.60
N GLN A 197 -8.37 -4.74 -4.19
CA GLN A 197 -7.36 -5.34 -5.04
C GLN A 197 -7.25 -6.87 -4.90
N ASP A 198 -8.30 -7.52 -4.40
CA ASP A 198 -8.31 -8.94 -4.08
C ASP A 198 -7.76 -9.83 -5.22
N ASP A 199 -6.96 -10.84 -4.85
CA ASP A 199 -6.32 -11.79 -5.77
C ASP A 199 -6.02 -13.10 -5.02
N VAL A 200 -5.76 -14.16 -5.76
CA VAL A 200 -5.46 -15.50 -5.21
C VAL A 200 -4.22 -15.56 -4.32
N ASN A 201 -3.29 -14.62 -4.47
CA ASN A 201 -2.06 -14.54 -3.68
C ASN A 201 -2.15 -13.52 -2.53
N ILE A 202 -3.34 -13.00 -2.20
CA ILE A 202 -3.53 -12.01 -1.14
C ILE A 202 -4.18 -12.64 0.08
N TYR A 203 -3.50 -12.56 1.22
CA TYR A 203 -3.88 -13.17 2.49
C TYR A 203 -4.09 -12.08 3.54
N TYR A 204 -5.32 -11.95 4.00
CA TYR A 204 -5.73 -10.89 4.91
C TYR A 204 -5.66 -11.32 6.36
N TYR A 205 -5.30 -10.37 7.23
CA TYR A 205 -5.41 -10.52 8.67
C TYR A 205 -5.97 -9.26 9.34
N SER A 206 -6.60 -9.43 10.48
CA SER A 206 -7.12 -8.35 11.33
C SER A 206 -6.41 -8.31 12.70
N TYR A 207 -5.86 -9.43 13.14
CA TYR A 207 -5.17 -9.60 14.42
C TYR A 207 -4.04 -10.63 14.30
N TYR A 208 -3.21 -10.73 15.35
CA TYR A 208 -1.97 -11.52 15.31
C TYR A 208 -2.19 -13.00 14.97
N SER A 209 -3.22 -13.67 15.51
CA SER A 209 -3.41 -15.10 15.24
C SER A 209 -3.74 -15.39 13.78
N GLU A 210 -4.49 -14.51 13.08
CA GLU A 210 -4.69 -14.61 11.63
C GLU A 210 -3.38 -14.32 10.87
N PHE A 211 -2.63 -13.29 11.30
CA PHE A 211 -1.31 -12.98 10.75
C PHE A 211 -0.39 -14.19 10.82
N PHE A 212 -0.21 -14.79 12.02
CA PHE A 212 0.69 -15.91 12.22
C PHE A 212 0.24 -17.18 11.47
N LYS A 213 -1.07 -17.46 11.43
CA LYS A 213 -1.63 -18.56 10.63
C LYS A 213 -1.28 -18.42 9.16
N ASN A 214 -1.55 -17.24 8.57
CA ASN A 214 -1.27 -16.98 7.18
C ASN A 214 0.24 -16.94 6.89
N TYR A 215 1.03 -16.31 7.74
CA TYR A 215 2.49 -16.31 7.65
C TYR A 215 3.05 -17.73 7.59
N SER A 216 2.66 -18.60 8.55
CA SER A 216 3.12 -20.00 8.60
C SER A 216 2.72 -20.77 7.34
N TYR A 217 1.51 -20.59 6.85
CA TYR A 217 1.07 -21.19 5.60
C TYR A 217 1.94 -20.73 4.41
N LEU A 218 2.22 -19.44 4.30
CA LEU A 218 2.94 -18.86 3.18
C LEU A 218 4.43 -19.19 3.14
N ILE A 219 5.02 -19.52 4.28
CA ILE A 219 6.41 -20.02 4.33
C ILE A 219 6.53 -21.34 3.56
N GLU A 220 5.53 -22.20 3.62
CA GLU A 220 5.55 -23.54 3.02
C GLU A 220 4.94 -23.56 1.61
N ASN A 221 4.08 -22.57 1.29
CA ASN A 221 3.33 -22.56 0.05
C ASN A 221 3.77 -21.40 -0.86
N PRO A 222 4.40 -21.69 -2.01
CA PRO A 222 4.81 -20.67 -2.96
C PRO A 222 3.58 -19.98 -3.60
N PRO A 223 3.75 -18.78 -4.17
CA PRO A 223 2.66 -18.08 -4.85
C PRO A 223 2.19 -18.82 -6.09
N HIS A 224 0.90 -18.72 -6.39
CA HIS A 224 0.37 -19.10 -7.69
C HIS A 224 0.93 -18.15 -8.76
N VAL A 225 1.74 -18.70 -9.67
CA VAL A 225 2.33 -17.90 -10.76
C VAL A 225 1.25 -17.64 -11.82
N VAL A 226 0.61 -16.49 -11.73
CA VAL A 226 -0.32 -16.01 -12.75
C VAL A 226 0.25 -14.70 -13.29
N LYS A 227 0.79 -14.74 -14.51
CA LYS A 227 1.20 -13.52 -15.21
C LYS A 227 -0.06 -12.77 -15.64
N LYS A 228 -0.39 -11.70 -14.97
CA LYS A 228 -1.55 -10.85 -15.32
C LYS A 228 -1.07 -9.42 -15.55
N THR A 229 -1.51 -8.84 -16.66
CA THR A 229 -1.57 -7.38 -16.78
C THR A 229 -2.53 -6.87 -15.71
N LEU A 230 -2.15 -5.84 -14.96
CA LEU A 230 -3.04 -5.25 -13.97
C LEU A 230 -4.30 -4.73 -14.66
N ARG A 231 -5.47 -5.09 -14.12
CA ARG A 231 -6.75 -4.52 -14.57
C ARG A 231 -6.72 -3.00 -14.57
N GLU A 232 -5.98 -2.42 -13.62
CA GLU A 232 -5.76 -0.99 -13.45
C GLU A 232 -5.10 -0.34 -14.66
N HIS A 233 -4.20 -1.03 -15.38
CA HIS A 233 -3.58 -0.49 -16.59
C HIS A 233 -4.58 -0.35 -17.74
N LEU A 234 -5.45 -1.35 -17.90
CA LEU A 234 -6.50 -1.31 -18.91
C LEU A 234 -7.52 -0.20 -18.63
N LEU A 235 -7.91 -0.05 -17.37
CA LEU A 235 -8.80 1.03 -16.93
C LEU A 235 -8.14 2.40 -17.10
N PHE A 236 -6.85 2.53 -16.78
CA PHE A 236 -6.12 3.79 -16.90
C PHE A 236 -6.14 4.31 -18.34
N GLU A 237 -5.80 3.47 -19.33
CA GLU A 237 -5.80 3.87 -20.73
C GLU A 237 -7.19 4.24 -21.24
N THR A 238 -8.21 3.47 -20.85
CA THR A 238 -9.60 3.69 -21.27
C THR A 238 -10.17 4.97 -20.69
N GLU A 239 -9.99 5.20 -19.40
CA GLU A 239 -10.53 6.36 -18.70
C GLU A 239 -9.74 7.64 -18.96
N LEU A 240 -8.42 7.53 -19.21
CA LEU A 240 -7.60 8.68 -19.57
C LEU A 240 -8.08 9.30 -20.90
N ARG A 241 -8.42 8.49 -21.89
CA ARG A 241 -8.98 8.98 -23.17
C ARG A 241 -10.26 9.79 -22.94
N LYS A 242 -11.19 9.31 -22.13
CA LYS A 242 -12.45 10.01 -21.80
C LYS A 242 -12.24 11.34 -21.04
N ILE A 243 -11.11 11.55 -20.41
CA ILE A 243 -10.81 12.80 -19.70
C ILE A 243 -10.41 13.90 -20.66
N TYR A 244 -9.77 13.54 -21.78
CA TYR A 244 -9.28 14.49 -22.78
C TYR A 244 -10.25 14.71 -23.96
N GLU A 245 -11.24 13.85 -24.13
CA GLU A 245 -12.39 14.06 -25.02
C GLU A 245 -13.45 14.97 -24.33
#